data_28b35a70cb6533d80c96efa35dfa68f3
#
_entry.id   28b35a70cb6533d80c96efa35dfa68f3
#
_cell.length_a   1.000
_cell.length_b   1.000
_cell.length_c   1.000
_cell.angle_alpha   90.00
_cell.angle_beta   90.00
_cell.angle_gamma   90.00
#
_symmetry.space_group_name_H-M   'P 1'
#
loop_
_entity.id
_entity.type
_entity.pdbx_description
1 polymer ?
#
loop_
_entity_poly.entity_id
_entity_poly.type
_entity_poly.pdbx_seq_one_letter_code
_entity_poly.pdbx_strand_id
1 'polypeptide(L)'
;MTNREREILELIKKNPFITQEEIASKLNIARASVAVHITNLMKKGYILGKGYIINLDEYVLVIGGANVDIQGFPKEKLRYKDSNIGILNMSLGGVGRNIAENLARLNVNVKLITAIGDDMYGRKILEHSKNIGIDMSHSLVVSDDNTSTYLSILDEDGDMAVALSCMDICDRIGVDFIKSKKKIIESSKVCVVDTNIPKETLEVIAELEDVVLFLDTVSTKKAQKVKDFIGKFHTIKPNRYEAEVLTGIYVDNVDNAKKACEVLLNKGVQRVFLSLGEDGVVFGDSRGIFKIDMPKVYVVNATGAGDAFLAGLVFSYINDYSMEASAKFAMAAAAIALSSKDTISNKMTIQNVNTKAKEMGLC
;
A
#
# COMPACT_ATOMS: atom_id res chain seq x y z
N MET A 1 -6.42 18.04 -9.58
CA MET A 1 -5.85 19.21 -10.34
C MET A 1 -6.56 19.35 -11.67
N THR A 2 -7.09 20.57 -11.99
CA THR A 2 -7.75 20.81 -13.28
C THR A 2 -6.73 20.90 -14.44
N ASN A 3 -7.19 20.78 -15.70
CA ASN A 3 -6.30 20.93 -16.85
C ASN A 3 -5.62 22.31 -16.86
N ARG A 4 -6.35 23.37 -16.50
CA ARG A 4 -5.82 24.73 -16.45
C ARG A 4 -4.77 24.91 -15.33
N GLU A 5 -4.99 24.29 -14.17
CA GLU A 5 -4.00 24.28 -13.09
C GLU A 5 -2.71 23.55 -13.53
N ARG A 6 -2.83 22.48 -14.31
CA ARG A 6 -1.69 21.75 -14.86
C ARG A 6 -0.86 22.60 -15.82
N GLU A 7 -1.52 23.28 -16.75
CA GLU A 7 -0.85 24.18 -17.71
C GLU A 7 -0.08 25.32 -16.97
N ILE A 8 -0.71 25.92 -15.97
CA ILE A 8 -0.08 26.96 -15.14
C ILE A 8 1.12 26.40 -14.39
N LEU A 9 1.00 25.20 -13.78
CA LEU A 9 2.08 24.56 -13.06
C LEU A 9 3.27 24.25 -13.96
N GLU A 10 3.04 23.78 -15.20
CA GLU A 10 4.12 23.53 -16.18
C GLU A 10 4.86 24.80 -16.60
N LEU A 11 4.15 25.92 -16.74
CA LEU A 11 4.80 27.22 -17.00
C LEU A 11 5.68 27.68 -15.83
N ILE A 12 5.19 27.47 -14.60
CA ILE A 12 5.92 27.80 -13.37
C ILE A 12 7.12 26.88 -13.18
N LYS A 13 7.01 25.57 -13.50
CA LYS A 13 8.14 24.62 -13.50
C LYS A 13 9.27 25.07 -14.42
N LYS A 14 8.91 25.57 -15.62
CA LYS A 14 9.90 26.05 -16.61
C LYS A 14 10.54 27.37 -16.19
N ASN A 15 9.79 28.25 -15.53
CA ASN A 15 10.30 29.53 -15.01
C ASN A 15 9.62 29.83 -13.65
N PRO A 16 10.26 29.51 -12.51
CA PRO A 16 9.70 29.80 -11.17
C PRO A 16 9.48 31.28 -10.86
N PHE A 17 10.06 32.17 -11.64
CA PHE A 17 9.89 33.64 -11.48
C PHE A 17 8.89 34.22 -12.48
N ILE A 18 8.19 33.40 -13.27
CA ILE A 18 7.19 33.88 -14.22
C ILE A 18 6.08 34.66 -13.52
N THR A 19 5.72 35.83 -14.05
CA THR A 19 4.69 36.68 -13.48
C THR A 19 3.28 36.18 -13.83
N GLN A 20 2.29 36.59 -13.02
CA GLN A 20 0.89 36.24 -13.32
C GLN A 20 0.40 36.88 -14.63
N GLU A 21 0.94 38.05 -15.00
CA GLU A 21 0.69 38.68 -16.30
C GLU A 21 1.22 37.83 -17.47
N GLU A 22 2.44 37.36 -17.36
CA GLU A 22 3.05 36.49 -18.39
C GLU A 22 2.30 35.17 -18.56
N ILE A 23 1.87 34.55 -17.45
CA ILE A 23 1.04 33.33 -17.47
C ILE A 23 -0.30 33.65 -18.15
N ALA A 24 -0.96 34.75 -17.75
CA ALA A 24 -2.22 35.19 -18.34
C ALA A 24 -2.13 35.39 -19.85
N SER A 25 -1.06 36.06 -20.29
CA SER A 25 -0.76 36.27 -21.72
C SER A 25 -0.53 34.96 -22.47
N LYS A 26 0.31 34.05 -21.92
CA LYS A 26 0.63 32.75 -22.56
C LYS A 26 -0.57 31.83 -22.69
N LEU A 27 -1.49 31.87 -21.72
CA LEU A 27 -2.66 30.98 -21.69
C LEU A 27 -3.94 31.66 -22.22
N ASN A 28 -3.83 32.93 -22.63
CA ASN A 28 -4.94 33.76 -23.09
C ASN A 28 -6.14 33.78 -22.11
N ILE A 29 -5.88 34.04 -20.83
CA ILE A 29 -6.86 34.11 -19.76
C ILE A 29 -6.65 35.40 -18.92
N ALA A 30 -7.66 35.79 -18.16
CA ALA A 30 -7.53 36.94 -17.28
C ALA A 30 -6.53 36.68 -16.14
N ARG A 31 -5.72 37.70 -15.77
CA ARG A 31 -4.79 37.65 -14.63
C ARG A 31 -5.49 37.21 -13.33
N ALA A 32 -6.72 37.68 -13.09
CA ALA A 32 -7.51 37.31 -11.94
C ALA A 32 -7.76 35.76 -11.89
N SER A 33 -8.01 35.15 -13.04
CA SER A 33 -8.18 33.71 -13.15
C SER A 33 -6.87 32.97 -12.83
N VAL A 34 -5.72 33.49 -13.30
CA VAL A 34 -4.40 32.92 -12.94
C VAL A 34 -4.18 32.98 -11.43
N ALA A 35 -4.50 34.11 -10.78
CA ALA A 35 -4.36 34.27 -9.32
C ALA A 35 -5.20 33.26 -8.54
N VAL A 36 -6.43 32.97 -8.99
CA VAL A 36 -7.30 31.95 -8.40
C VAL A 36 -6.67 30.54 -8.54
N HIS A 37 -6.21 30.18 -9.74
CA HIS A 37 -5.57 28.90 -9.98
C HIS A 37 -4.27 28.72 -9.18
N ILE A 38 -3.44 29.76 -9.09
CA ILE A 38 -2.23 29.73 -8.25
C ILE A 38 -2.59 29.53 -6.78
N THR A 39 -3.62 30.24 -6.29
CA THR A 39 -4.11 30.06 -4.92
C THR A 39 -4.58 28.62 -4.67
N ASN A 40 -5.28 28.03 -5.63
CA ASN A 40 -5.70 26.63 -5.54
C ASN A 40 -4.50 25.67 -5.56
N LEU A 41 -3.50 25.91 -6.41
CA LEU A 41 -2.26 25.13 -6.44
C LEU A 41 -1.48 25.26 -5.13
N MET A 42 -1.48 26.43 -4.49
CA MET A 42 -0.90 26.64 -3.16
C MET A 42 -1.67 25.87 -2.09
N LYS A 43 -3.01 25.94 -2.10
CA LYS A 43 -3.86 25.18 -1.18
C LYS A 43 -3.67 23.67 -1.32
N LYS A 44 -3.48 23.20 -2.55
CA LYS A 44 -3.22 21.78 -2.88
C LYS A 44 -1.75 21.36 -2.65
N GLY A 45 -0.88 22.27 -2.18
CA GLY A 45 0.51 21.96 -1.86
C GLY A 45 1.46 21.83 -3.05
N TYR A 46 1.02 22.14 -4.27
CA TYR A 46 1.89 22.13 -5.46
C TYR A 46 2.83 23.34 -5.55
N ILE A 47 2.46 24.47 -4.95
CA ILE A 47 3.26 25.69 -4.83
C ILE A 47 3.43 26.02 -3.34
N LEU A 48 4.67 26.09 -2.86
CA LEU A 48 4.98 26.22 -1.43
C LEU A 48 5.24 27.65 -0.96
N GLY A 49 5.46 28.62 -1.87
CA GLY A 49 5.77 29.99 -1.45
C GLY A 49 5.92 31.00 -2.58
N LYS A 50 6.24 32.23 -2.22
CA LYS A 50 6.55 33.32 -3.16
C LYS A 50 7.86 33.02 -3.90
N GLY A 51 7.89 33.28 -5.20
CA GLY A 51 8.91 32.79 -6.11
C GLY A 51 8.57 31.39 -6.64
N TYR A 52 7.30 30.94 -6.40
CA TYR A 52 6.75 29.66 -6.84
C TYR A 52 7.68 28.48 -6.58
N ILE A 53 8.03 28.27 -5.30
CA ILE A 53 8.71 27.05 -4.88
C ILE A 53 7.74 25.90 -5.12
N ILE A 54 8.08 25.08 -6.10
CA ILE A 54 7.25 23.95 -6.52
C ILE A 54 7.65 22.77 -5.66
N ASN A 55 6.66 22.07 -5.11
CA ASN A 55 6.88 20.74 -4.57
C ASN A 55 6.98 19.76 -5.75
N LEU A 56 8.21 19.41 -6.13
CA LEU A 56 8.48 18.45 -7.21
C LEU A 56 8.47 17.00 -6.71
N ASP A 57 8.37 16.80 -5.41
CA ASP A 57 8.43 15.47 -4.82
C ASP A 57 7.05 14.79 -4.93
N GLU A 58 6.80 14.19 -6.11
CA GLU A 58 5.72 13.20 -6.21
C GLU A 58 6.07 12.01 -5.32
N TYR A 59 5.16 11.62 -4.45
CA TYR A 59 5.34 10.48 -3.55
C TYR A 59 4.08 9.62 -3.47
N VAL A 60 4.29 8.36 -3.10
CA VAL A 60 3.24 7.46 -2.65
C VAL A 60 3.18 7.53 -1.13
N LEU A 61 1.99 7.73 -0.59
CA LEU A 61 1.75 7.65 0.84
C LEU A 61 1.20 6.26 1.18
N VAL A 62 1.76 5.64 2.20
CA VAL A 62 1.21 4.41 2.78
C VAL A 62 0.76 4.72 4.21
N ILE A 63 -0.47 4.34 4.56
CA ILE A 63 -1.03 4.48 5.91
C ILE A 63 -1.45 3.08 6.38
N GLY A 64 -0.80 2.56 7.43
CA GLY A 64 -1.10 1.21 7.87
C GLY A 64 -0.19 0.68 8.96
N GLY A 65 -0.26 -0.63 9.19
CA GLY A 65 0.46 -1.31 10.24
C GLY A 65 1.95 -1.49 9.97
N ALA A 66 2.75 -1.33 11.04
CA ALA A 66 4.12 -1.76 11.12
C ALA A 66 4.31 -2.54 12.41
N ASN A 67 5.00 -3.68 12.37
CA ASN A 67 5.24 -4.51 13.54
C ASN A 67 6.58 -5.24 13.48
N VAL A 68 6.91 -5.89 14.58
CA VAL A 68 8.02 -6.85 14.64
C VAL A 68 7.46 -8.25 14.76
N ASP A 69 7.86 -9.13 13.85
CA ASP A 69 7.54 -10.56 13.91
C ASP A 69 8.66 -11.30 14.63
N ILE A 70 8.32 -12.04 15.67
CA ILE A 70 9.24 -12.86 16.46
C ILE A 70 8.79 -14.31 16.34
N GLN A 71 9.67 -15.16 15.82
CA GLN A 71 9.39 -16.58 15.66
C GLN A 71 10.37 -17.42 16.50
N GLY A 72 9.80 -18.25 17.37
CA GLY A 72 10.56 -19.21 18.17
C GLY A 72 10.58 -20.60 17.54
N PHE A 73 11.77 -21.16 17.37
CA PHE A 73 12.01 -22.49 16.82
C PHE A 73 12.62 -23.36 17.93
N PRO A 74 11.88 -24.30 18.55
CA PRO A 74 12.45 -25.22 19.52
C PRO A 74 13.45 -26.17 18.85
N LYS A 75 14.54 -26.53 19.55
CA LYS A 75 15.54 -27.50 19.07
C LYS A 75 15.09 -28.94 19.23
N GLU A 76 14.13 -29.16 20.12
CA GLU A 76 13.56 -30.47 20.44
C GLU A 76 12.04 -30.36 20.47
N LYS A 77 11.34 -31.46 20.63
CA LYS A 77 9.90 -31.51 20.78
C LYS A 77 9.40 -30.55 21.85
N LEU A 78 8.44 -29.68 21.49
CA LEU A 78 7.91 -28.66 22.36
C LEU A 78 7.27 -29.26 23.63
N ARG A 79 7.73 -28.81 24.79
CA ARG A 79 7.19 -29.20 26.10
C ARG A 79 6.37 -28.04 26.65
N TYR A 80 5.07 -28.27 26.78
CA TYR A 80 4.17 -27.29 27.40
C TYR A 80 4.44 -27.16 28.90
N LYS A 81 4.34 -25.95 29.42
CA LYS A 81 4.57 -25.63 30.84
C LYS A 81 6.01 -25.85 31.31
N ASP A 82 6.95 -25.86 30.40
CA ASP A 82 8.36 -25.98 30.68
C ASP A 82 9.21 -25.02 29.82
N SER A 83 10.47 -24.84 30.17
CA SER A 83 11.43 -24.06 29.38
C SER A 83 11.95 -24.87 28.21
N ASN A 84 11.81 -24.34 27.00
CA ASN A 84 12.26 -24.97 25.76
C ASN A 84 13.51 -24.27 25.23
N ILE A 85 14.56 -25.01 24.97
CA ILE A 85 15.75 -24.48 24.30
C ILE A 85 15.45 -24.31 22.83
N GLY A 86 15.69 -23.12 22.27
CA GLY A 86 15.34 -22.81 20.90
C GLY A 86 16.16 -21.69 20.27
N ILE A 87 15.74 -21.29 19.09
CA ILE A 87 16.27 -20.15 18.34
C ILE A 87 15.13 -19.14 18.17
N LEU A 88 15.44 -17.85 18.27
CA LEU A 88 14.53 -16.77 17.96
C LEU A 88 14.97 -16.10 16.66
N ASN A 89 14.05 -16.00 15.72
CA ASN A 89 14.20 -15.16 14.54
C ASN A 89 13.33 -13.91 14.71
N MET A 90 13.86 -12.77 14.34
CA MET A 90 13.16 -11.49 14.38
C MET A 90 13.21 -10.84 13.01
N SER A 91 12.06 -10.45 12.50
CA SER A 91 11.91 -9.70 11.25
C SER A 91 10.99 -8.51 11.43
N LEU A 92 11.17 -7.49 10.58
CA LEU A 92 10.24 -6.38 10.53
C LEU A 92 9.06 -6.75 9.62
N GLY A 93 7.85 -6.51 10.10
CA GLY A 93 6.59 -6.87 9.48
C GLY A 93 5.61 -5.70 9.42
N GLY A 94 4.34 -6.04 9.19
CA GLY A 94 3.23 -5.12 9.02
C GLY A 94 2.93 -4.80 7.55
N VAL A 95 1.67 -4.94 7.16
CA VAL A 95 1.24 -4.82 5.77
C VAL A 95 1.61 -3.46 5.19
N GLY A 96 1.29 -2.36 5.90
CA GLY A 96 1.65 -1.01 5.46
C GLY A 96 3.15 -0.84 5.28
N ARG A 97 3.96 -1.28 6.26
CA ARG A 97 5.41 -1.21 6.17
C ARG A 97 5.96 -2.08 5.02
N ASN A 98 5.43 -3.29 4.84
CA ASN A 98 5.87 -4.20 3.79
C ASN A 98 5.60 -3.63 2.39
N ILE A 99 4.42 -3.02 2.19
CA ILE A 99 4.08 -2.34 0.93
C ILE A 99 5.03 -1.16 0.70
N ALA A 100 5.27 -0.34 1.74
CA ALA A 100 6.18 0.81 1.66
C ALA A 100 7.61 0.37 1.31
N GLU A 101 8.12 -0.70 1.91
CA GLU A 101 9.45 -1.23 1.60
C GLU A 101 9.54 -1.78 0.18
N ASN A 102 8.56 -2.57 -0.29
CA ASN A 102 8.54 -3.05 -1.67
C ASN A 102 8.53 -1.88 -2.68
N LEU A 103 7.76 -0.82 -2.41
CA LEU A 103 7.74 0.39 -3.24
C LEU A 103 9.09 1.13 -3.24
N ALA A 104 9.70 1.31 -2.07
CA ALA A 104 11.02 1.94 -1.97
C ALA A 104 12.09 1.15 -2.76
N ARG A 105 12.05 -0.19 -2.70
CA ARG A 105 12.93 -1.07 -3.48
C ARG A 105 12.65 -1.01 -4.99
N LEU A 106 11.45 -0.62 -5.40
CA LEU A 106 11.08 -0.28 -6.78
C LEU A 106 11.40 1.19 -7.13
N ASN A 107 12.26 1.87 -6.34
CA ASN A 107 12.66 3.27 -6.53
C ASN A 107 11.50 4.28 -6.55
N VAL A 108 10.43 3.99 -5.83
CA VAL A 108 9.32 4.94 -5.61
C VAL A 108 9.65 5.78 -4.38
N ASN A 109 9.42 7.10 -4.46
CA ASN A 109 9.48 7.97 -3.29
C ASN A 109 8.28 7.67 -2.39
N VAL A 110 8.53 7.17 -1.17
CA VAL A 110 7.50 6.66 -0.26
C VAL A 110 7.53 7.37 1.08
N LYS A 111 6.34 7.78 1.52
CA LYS A 111 6.09 8.18 2.90
C LYS A 111 5.24 7.12 3.60
N LEU A 112 5.59 6.77 4.82
CA LEU A 112 4.82 5.84 5.65
C LEU A 112 4.26 6.57 6.87
N ILE A 113 2.95 6.47 7.07
CA ILE A 113 2.26 6.85 8.30
C ILE A 113 1.85 5.57 9.01
N THR A 114 2.42 5.35 10.18
CA THR A 114 2.10 4.24 11.07
C THR A 114 2.18 4.71 12.53
N ALA A 115 1.81 3.86 13.48
CA ALA A 115 2.05 4.08 14.89
C ALA A 115 3.08 3.08 15.42
N ILE A 116 4.05 3.58 16.16
CA ILE A 116 5.12 2.81 16.82
C ILE A 116 5.34 3.32 18.23
N GLY A 117 5.77 2.45 19.12
CA GLY A 117 6.17 2.83 20.48
C GLY A 117 7.55 3.53 20.50
N ASP A 118 7.81 4.33 21.53
CA ASP A 118 9.17 4.80 21.83
C ASP A 118 9.98 3.70 22.53
N ASP A 119 10.09 2.56 21.91
CA ASP A 119 10.79 1.37 22.37
C ASP A 119 11.89 0.91 21.40
N MET A 120 12.57 -0.18 21.74
CA MET A 120 13.66 -0.72 20.90
C MET A 120 13.15 -1.17 19.53
N TYR A 121 11.91 -1.67 19.43
CA TYR A 121 11.32 -2.14 18.19
C TYR A 121 10.91 -0.98 17.28
N GLY A 122 10.31 0.08 17.85
CA GLY A 122 9.99 1.30 17.12
C GLY A 122 11.23 1.97 16.56
N ARG A 123 12.30 2.09 17.37
CA ARG A 123 13.59 2.62 16.90
C ARG A 123 14.20 1.79 15.77
N LYS A 124 14.10 0.44 15.86
CA LYS A 124 14.58 -0.46 14.79
C LYS A 124 13.79 -0.27 13.48
N ILE A 125 12.47 -0.10 13.55
CA ILE A 125 11.63 0.20 12.39
C ILE A 125 12.03 1.53 11.77
N LEU A 126 12.20 2.61 12.57
CA LEU A 126 12.60 3.93 12.08
C LEU A 126 13.97 3.90 11.40
N GLU A 127 14.97 3.27 12.02
CA GLU A 127 16.33 3.18 11.48
C GLU A 127 16.34 2.39 10.15
N HIS A 128 15.68 1.23 10.11
CA HIS A 128 15.59 0.44 8.89
C HIS A 128 14.90 1.22 7.77
N SER A 129 13.76 1.85 8.06
CA SER A 129 12.99 2.64 7.07
C SER A 129 13.82 3.80 6.51
N LYS A 130 14.54 4.51 7.37
CA LYS A 130 15.48 5.57 6.95
C LYS A 130 16.57 5.04 6.01
N ASN A 131 17.15 3.87 6.33
CA ASN A 131 18.26 3.27 5.55
C ASN A 131 17.82 2.85 4.14
N ILE A 132 16.53 2.52 3.95
CA ILE A 132 15.95 2.14 2.64
C ILE A 132 15.19 3.29 1.97
N GLY A 133 15.24 4.51 2.51
CA GLY A 133 14.68 5.71 1.90
C GLY A 133 13.18 5.90 2.10
N ILE A 134 12.56 5.30 3.12
CA ILE A 134 11.17 5.54 3.49
C ILE A 134 11.10 6.71 4.48
N ASP A 135 10.35 7.75 4.14
CA ASP A 135 10.07 8.88 5.02
C ASP A 135 8.96 8.55 6.03
N MET A 136 9.32 8.42 7.30
CA MET A 136 8.39 8.19 8.41
C MET A 136 8.15 9.43 9.29
N SER A 137 8.56 10.63 8.85
CA SER A 137 8.46 11.89 9.64
C SER A 137 7.03 12.25 10.04
N HIS A 138 6.04 11.66 9.39
CA HIS A 138 4.62 11.87 9.67
C HIS A 138 3.98 10.74 10.49
N SER A 139 4.73 9.69 10.84
CA SER A 139 4.28 8.60 11.70
C SER A 139 4.09 9.06 13.15
N LEU A 140 3.28 8.33 13.90
CA LEU A 140 3.02 8.57 15.31
C LEU A 140 3.99 7.76 16.16
N VAL A 141 4.76 8.42 17.01
CA VAL A 141 5.59 7.78 18.04
C VAL A 141 4.86 7.95 19.37
N VAL A 142 4.51 6.85 20.00
CA VAL A 142 3.69 6.80 21.23
C VAL A 142 4.58 6.40 22.40
N SER A 143 4.70 7.26 23.42
CA SER A 143 5.60 7.04 24.56
C SER A 143 5.02 6.09 25.64
N ASP A 144 3.70 5.95 25.66
CA ASP A 144 2.95 5.16 26.65
C ASP A 144 2.39 3.85 26.10
N ASP A 145 2.88 3.41 24.93
CA ASP A 145 2.43 2.19 24.29
C ASP A 145 3.61 1.45 23.64
N ASN A 146 3.43 0.16 23.35
CA ASN A 146 4.48 -0.67 22.76
C ASN A 146 4.28 -0.81 21.25
N THR A 147 5.39 -0.87 20.51
CA THR A 147 5.38 -1.19 19.07
C THR A 147 4.69 -2.53 18.84
N SER A 148 3.82 -2.59 17.82
CA SER A 148 3.13 -3.81 17.42
C SER A 148 4.10 -4.98 17.29
N THR A 149 3.72 -6.11 17.88
CA THR A 149 4.53 -7.34 17.87
C THR A 149 3.65 -8.55 17.60
N TYR A 150 4.12 -9.43 16.71
CA TYR A 150 3.55 -10.74 16.48
C TYR A 150 4.55 -11.80 16.91
N LEU A 151 4.24 -12.51 18.00
CA LEU A 151 5.06 -13.60 18.53
C LEU A 151 4.43 -14.93 18.12
N SER A 152 5.19 -15.82 17.49
CA SER A 152 4.79 -17.20 17.21
C SER A 152 5.83 -18.18 17.72
N ILE A 153 5.37 -19.26 18.29
CA ILE A 153 6.20 -20.43 18.65
C ILE A 153 5.78 -21.56 17.72
N LEU A 154 6.73 -22.10 17.00
CA LEU A 154 6.53 -23.24 16.12
C LEU A 154 6.81 -24.54 16.91
N ASP A 155 6.31 -25.65 16.40
CA ASP A 155 6.67 -26.98 16.90
C ASP A 155 7.84 -27.60 16.12
N GLU A 156 8.13 -28.85 16.38
CA GLU A 156 9.22 -29.58 15.71
C GLU A 156 9.00 -29.83 14.22
N ASP A 157 7.74 -29.80 13.77
CA ASP A 157 7.36 -29.97 12.35
C ASP A 157 7.35 -28.62 11.60
N GLY A 158 7.52 -27.51 12.33
CA GLY A 158 7.47 -26.15 11.80
C GLY A 158 6.06 -25.57 11.76
N ASP A 159 5.07 -26.25 12.33
CA ASP A 159 3.72 -25.77 12.46
C ASP A 159 3.57 -24.83 13.66
N MET A 160 2.62 -23.92 13.59
CA MET A 160 2.40 -22.93 14.65
C MET A 160 1.69 -23.55 15.85
N ALA A 161 2.43 -23.73 16.95
CA ALA A 161 1.88 -24.25 18.21
C ALA A 161 1.08 -23.18 18.97
N VAL A 162 1.57 -21.93 19.00
CA VAL A 162 0.90 -20.78 19.65
C VAL A 162 1.37 -19.48 19.06
N ALA A 163 0.49 -18.49 18.99
CA ALA A 163 0.87 -17.13 18.63
C ALA A 163 0.14 -16.08 19.49
N LEU A 164 0.80 -14.94 19.68
CA LEU A 164 0.25 -13.72 20.29
C LEU A 164 0.39 -12.56 19.31
N SER A 165 -0.70 -11.84 19.12
CA SER A 165 -0.74 -10.65 18.26
C SER A 165 -1.04 -9.44 19.12
N CYS A 166 -0.05 -8.57 19.31
CA CYS A 166 -0.15 -7.31 20.06
C CYS A 166 -0.09 -6.16 19.05
N MET A 167 -1.24 -5.71 18.57
CA MET A 167 -1.36 -4.73 17.47
C MET A 167 -2.14 -3.46 17.86
N ASP A 168 -2.46 -3.28 19.13
CA ASP A 168 -3.40 -2.27 19.62
C ASP A 168 -2.90 -0.83 19.35
N ILE A 169 -1.61 -0.62 19.24
CA ILE A 169 -1.03 0.71 18.94
C ILE A 169 -1.51 1.26 17.60
N CYS A 170 -1.94 0.41 16.65
CA CYS A 170 -2.52 0.86 15.38
C CYS A 170 -3.82 1.66 15.60
N ASP A 171 -4.52 1.44 16.70
CA ASP A 171 -5.74 2.17 17.07
C ASP A 171 -5.45 3.64 17.44
N ARG A 172 -4.18 3.98 17.76
CA ARG A 172 -3.73 5.37 17.97
C ARG A 172 -3.75 6.20 16.68
N ILE A 173 -3.82 5.56 15.49
CA ILE A 173 -4.02 6.27 14.22
C ILE A 173 -5.50 6.65 14.11
N GLY A 174 -5.96 7.50 15.02
CA GLY A 174 -7.34 7.93 15.13
C GLY A 174 -7.70 9.05 14.14
N VAL A 175 -8.98 9.41 14.14
CA VAL A 175 -9.59 10.40 13.23
C VAL A 175 -8.88 11.75 13.30
N ASP A 176 -8.62 12.27 14.50
CA ASP A 176 -8.00 13.59 14.67
C ASP A 176 -6.56 13.62 14.18
N PHE A 177 -5.81 12.53 14.40
CA PHE A 177 -4.47 12.39 13.87
C PHE A 177 -4.48 12.44 12.34
N ILE A 178 -5.35 11.66 11.68
CA ILE A 178 -5.47 11.65 10.21
C ILE A 178 -5.96 12.98 9.67
N LYS A 179 -6.90 13.67 10.32
CA LYS A 179 -7.31 15.02 9.92
C LYS A 179 -6.14 16.00 9.95
N SER A 180 -5.21 15.87 10.91
CA SER A 180 -3.99 16.69 10.95
C SER A 180 -3.04 16.42 9.78
N LYS A 181 -3.13 15.24 9.14
CA LYS A 181 -2.32 14.81 7.99
C LYS A 181 -3.00 15.03 6.64
N LYS A 182 -4.19 15.65 6.61
CA LYS A 182 -5.00 15.83 5.40
C LYS A 182 -4.18 16.34 4.20
N LYS A 183 -3.34 17.37 4.37
CA LYS A 183 -2.51 17.90 3.28
C LYS A 183 -1.52 16.89 2.69
N ILE A 184 -0.90 16.09 3.55
CA ILE A 184 0.04 15.03 3.12
C ILE A 184 -0.71 13.96 2.34
N ILE A 185 -1.93 13.60 2.76
CA ILE A 185 -2.76 12.62 2.06
C ILE A 185 -3.17 13.17 0.69
N GLU A 186 -3.74 14.38 0.64
CA GLU A 186 -4.23 15.02 -0.59
C GLU A 186 -3.12 15.38 -1.59
N SER A 187 -1.88 15.56 -1.12
CA SER A 187 -0.72 15.85 -1.99
C SER A 187 -0.03 14.59 -2.52
N SER A 188 -0.42 13.41 -2.08
CA SER A 188 0.14 12.15 -2.57
C SER A 188 -0.37 11.81 -3.97
N LYS A 189 0.47 11.18 -4.80
CA LYS A 189 0.07 10.67 -6.11
C LYS A 189 -0.89 9.49 -5.98
N VAL A 190 -0.64 8.66 -4.97
CA VAL A 190 -1.48 7.53 -4.53
C VAL A 190 -1.37 7.44 -3.01
N CYS A 191 -2.49 7.22 -2.34
CA CYS A 191 -2.52 6.85 -0.94
C CYS A 191 -2.94 5.38 -0.81
N VAL A 192 -2.05 4.56 -0.29
CA VAL A 192 -2.32 3.14 0.04
C VAL A 192 -2.72 3.06 1.50
N VAL A 193 -3.81 2.35 1.77
CA VAL A 193 -4.30 2.15 3.14
C VAL A 193 -4.46 0.67 3.42
N ASP A 194 -4.07 0.21 4.60
CA ASP A 194 -4.41 -1.13 5.06
C ASP A 194 -5.46 -1.11 6.18
N THR A 195 -6.17 -2.20 6.35
CA THR A 195 -7.26 -2.31 7.33
C THR A 195 -6.78 -2.60 8.77
N ASN A 196 -5.48 -2.42 9.08
CA ASN A 196 -5.00 -2.48 10.47
C ASN A 196 -5.50 -1.28 11.29
N ILE A 197 -5.69 -0.12 10.67
CA ILE A 197 -6.16 1.10 11.34
C ILE A 197 -7.67 1.03 11.67
N PRO A 198 -8.18 1.89 12.59
CA PRO A 198 -9.58 1.91 12.98
C PRO A 198 -10.55 2.14 11.82
N LYS A 199 -11.78 1.58 11.94
CA LYS A 199 -12.83 1.73 10.92
C LYS A 199 -13.18 3.21 10.68
N GLU A 200 -13.36 3.97 11.74
CA GLU A 200 -13.72 5.39 11.69
C GLU A 200 -12.66 6.23 10.99
N THR A 201 -11.40 5.83 11.13
CA THR A 201 -10.27 6.46 10.44
C THR A 201 -10.27 6.13 8.96
N LEU A 202 -10.57 4.87 8.60
CA LEU A 202 -10.73 4.44 7.21
C LEU A 202 -11.89 5.18 6.52
N GLU A 203 -13.01 5.39 7.21
CA GLU A 203 -14.15 6.16 6.71
C GLU A 203 -13.76 7.60 6.40
N VAL A 204 -13.05 8.28 7.31
CA VAL A 204 -12.57 9.65 7.09
C VAL A 204 -11.60 9.75 5.91
N ILE A 205 -10.70 8.77 5.73
CA ILE A 205 -9.79 8.73 4.58
C ILE A 205 -10.57 8.52 3.29
N ALA A 206 -11.56 7.61 3.31
CA ALA A 206 -12.39 7.27 2.16
C ALA A 206 -13.28 8.43 1.68
N GLU A 207 -13.53 9.42 2.52
CA GLU A 207 -14.29 10.64 2.17
C GLU A 207 -13.42 11.75 1.57
N LEU A 208 -12.10 11.58 1.51
CA LEU A 208 -11.23 12.59 0.90
C LEU A 208 -11.44 12.62 -0.61
N GLU A 209 -11.78 13.79 -1.13
CA GLU A 209 -11.89 14.04 -2.56
C GLU A 209 -10.50 14.22 -3.19
N ASP A 210 -10.38 13.96 -4.49
CA ASP A 210 -9.14 14.16 -5.27
C ASP A 210 -7.94 13.26 -4.85
N VAL A 211 -8.14 12.22 -4.05
CA VAL A 211 -7.11 11.25 -3.63
C VAL A 211 -7.34 9.90 -4.30
N VAL A 212 -6.31 9.35 -4.92
CA VAL A 212 -6.35 7.99 -5.48
C VAL A 212 -6.05 6.99 -4.36
N LEU A 213 -7.08 6.31 -3.87
CA LEU A 213 -7.00 5.38 -2.74
C LEU A 213 -6.83 3.94 -3.20
N PHE A 214 -5.75 3.29 -2.76
CA PHE A 214 -5.54 1.86 -2.87
C PHE A 214 -5.75 1.20 -1.51
N LEU A 215 -6.36 0.02 -1.48
CA LEU A 215 -6.68 -0.69 -0.24
C LEU A 215 -6.10 -2.09 -0.21
N ASP A 216 -5.43 -2.43 0.89
CA ASP A 216 -5.19 -3.82 1.32
C ASP A 216 -6.15 -4.20 2.44
N THR A 217 -6.87 -5.28 2.26
CA THR A 217 -7.88 -5.80 3.20
C THR A 217 -7.29 -6.62 4.35
N VAL A 218 -6.00 -6.93 4.30
CA VAL A 218 -5.18 -7.65 5.30
C VAL A 218 -5.69 -9.03 5.66
N SER A 219 -6.98 -9.16 6.00
CA SER A 219 -7.60 -10.44 6.39
C SER A 219 -9.13 -10.37 6.31
N THR A 220 -9.78 -11.53 6.32
CA THR A 220 -11.25 -11.64 6.29
C THR A 220 -11.93 -10.85 7.42
N LYS A 221 -11.40 -10.93 8.64
CA LYS A 221 -11.93 -10.17 9.79
C LYS A 221 -11.80 -8.66 9.59
N LYS A 222 -10.64 -8.20 9.10
CA LYS A 222 -10.36 -6.78 8.91
C LYS A 222 -11.05 -6.20 7.67
N ALA A 223 -11.27 -7.00 6.62
CA ALA A 223 -12.03 -6.63 5.43
C ALA A 223 -13.46 -6.17 5.75
N GLN A 224 -14.05 -6.68 6.82
CA GLN A 224 -15.40 -6.25 7.26
C GLN A 224 -15.47 -4.76 7.60
N LYS A 225 -14.36 -4.15 8.07
CA LYS A 225 -14.31 -2.72 8.42
C LYS A 225 -14.71 -1.81 7.25
N VAL A 226 -14.41 -2.21 6.02
CA VAL A 226 -14.57 -1.38 4.82
C VAL A 226 -15.74 -1.78 3.92
N LYS A 227 -16.46 -2.86 4.27
CA LYS A 227 -17.52 -3.46 3.44
C LYS A 227 -18.60 -2.46 3.01
N ASP A 228 -18.99 -1.55 3.91
CA ASP A 228 -20.09 -0.62 3.70
C ASP A 228 -19.72 0.56 2.79
N PHE A 229 -18.41 0.90 2.72
CA PHE A 229 -17.89 2.02 1.92
C PHE A 229 -16.77 1.62 0.96
N ILE A 230 -16.66 0.32 0.64
CA ILE A 230 -15.61 -0.24 -0.25
C ILE A 230 -15.54 0.48 -1.61
N GLY A 231 -16.67 0.95 -2.12
CA GLY A 231 -16.77 1.67 -3.39
C GLY A 231 -16.09 3.04 -3.43
N LYS A 232 -15.64 3.55 -2.29
CA LYS A 232 -14.85 4.78 -2.20
C LYS A 232 -13.38 4.59 -2.61
N PHE A 233 -12.90 3.36 -2.62
CA PHE A 233 -11.52 3.05 -3.01
C PHE A 233 -11.40 2.92 -4.53
N HIS A 234 -10.32 3.52 -5.06
CA HIS A 234 -10.02 3.42 -6.48
C HIS A 234 -9.58 2.00 -6.87
N THR A 235 -8.67 1.42 -6.12
CA THR A 235 -8.14 0.07 -6.40
C THR A 235 -8.11 -0.77 -5.13
N ILE A 236 -8.60 -2.00 -5.25
CA ILE A 236 -8.56 -2.99 -4.17
C ILE A 236 -7.94 -4.31 -4.65
N LYS A 237 -7.28 -4.99 -3.72
CA LYS A 237 -6.62 -6.29 -3.97
C LYS A 237 -7.08 -7.33 -2.94
N PRO A 238 -8.31 -7.81 -2.97
CA PRO A 238 -8.73 -8.90 -2.10
C PRO A 238 -8.18 -10.25 -2.58
N ASN A 239 -7.98 -11.19 -1.66
CA ASN A 239 -7.91 -12.61 -1.98
C ASN A 239 -9.34 -13.20 -2.05
N ARG A 240 -9.45 -14.51 -2.39
CA ARG A 240 -10.77 -15.18 -2.52
C ARG A 240 -11.63 -15.10 -1.26
N TYR A 241 -11.03 -15.25 -0.07
CA TYR A 241 -11.75 -15.23 1.20
C TYR A 241 -12.18 -13.82 1.61
N GLU A 242 -11.35 -12.84 1.32
CA GLU A 242 -11.67 -11.42 1.55
C GLU A 242 -12.75 -10.93 0.58
N ALA A 243 -12.69 -11.36 -0.69
CA ALA A 243 -13.73 -11.07 -1.67
C ALA A 243 -15.08 -11.67 -1.26
N GLU A 244 -15.09 -12.88 -0.70
CA GLU A 244 -16.30 -13.51 -0.15
C GLU A 244 -16.91 -12.65 0.96
N VAL A 245 -16.12 -12.16 1.90
CA VAL A 245 -16.59 -11.26 2.97
C VAL A 245 -17.18 -9.98 2.42
N LEU A 246 -16.54 -9.37 1.41
CA LEU A 246 -16.93 -8.08 0.84
C LEU A 246 -18.18 -8.19 -0.04
N THR A 247 -18.38 -9.34 -0.70
CA THR A 247 -19.44 -9.53 -1.69
C THR A 247 -20.56 -10.47 -1.26
N GLY A 248 -20.26 -11.42 -0.39
CA GLY A 248 -21.16 -12.52 -0.02
C GLY A 248 -21.14 -13.67 -1.04
N ILE A 249 -20.27 -13.64 -2.05
CA ILE A 249 -20.13 -14.68 -3.05
C ILE A 249 -19.02 -15.64 -2.64
N TYR A 250 -19.30 -16.93 -2.51
CA TYR A 250 -18.29 -17.97 -2.27
C TYR A 250 -17.40 -18.15 -3.51
N VAL A 251 -16.10 -17.90 -3.36
CA VAL A 251 -15.13 -17.86 -4.47
C VAL A 251 -14.34 -19.18 -4.53
N ASP A 252 -14.98 -20.23 -5.01
CA ASP A 252 -14.42 -21.58 -5.21
C ASP A 252 -13.90 -21.81 -6.63
N ASN A 253 -14.32 -20.99 -7.59
CA ASN A 253 -13.97 -21.11 -9.00
C ASN A 253 -13.83 -19.74 -9.67
N VAL A 254 -13.34 -19.73 -10.92
CA VAL A 254 -13.09 -18.52 -11.69
C VAL A 254 -14.36 -17.74 -12.01
N ASP A 255 -15.46 -18.41 -12.28
CA ASP A 255 -16.73 -17.74 -12.62
C ASP A 255 -17.31 -17.02 -11.41
N ASN A 256 -17.21 -17.61 -10.22
CA ASN A 256 -17.58 -16.95 -8.98
C ASN A 256 -16.61 -15.81 -8.62
N ALA A 257 -15.30 -15.94 -8.92
CA ALA A 257 -14.36 -14.85 -8.80
C ALA A 257 -14.71 -13.65 -9.71
N LYS A 258 -15.12 -13.91 -10.96
CA LYS A 258 -15.58 -12.87 -11.89
C LYS A 258 -16.86 -12.18 -11.38
N LYS A 259 -17.82 -12.94 -10.86
CA LYS A 259 -19.03 -12.38 -10.23
C LYS A 259 -18.69 -11.52 -9.01
N ALA A 260 -17.78 -11.98 -8.15
CA ALA A 260 -17.32 -11.18 -7.00
C ALA A 260 -16.65 -9.88 -7.45
N CYS A 261 -15.82 -9.93 -8.50
CA CYS A 261 -15.22 -8.76 -9.11
C CYS A 261 -16.29 -7.79 -9.63
N GLU A 262 -17.31 -8.27 -10.35
CA GLU A 262 -18.43 -7.47 -10.85
C GLU A 262 -19.20 -6.78 -9.72
N VAL A 263 -19.50 -7.49 -8.63
CA VAL A 263 -20.15 -6.90 -7.45
C VAL A 263 -19.35 -5.76 -6.86
N LEU A 264 -18.01 -5.90 -6.76
CA LEU A 264 -17.14 -4.86 -6.23
C LEU A 264 -17.08 -3.63 -7.16
N LEU A 265 -17.03 -3.84 -8.48
CA LEU A 265 -17.11 -2.76 -9.46
C LEU A 265 -18.46 -2.03 -9.38
N ASN A 266 -19.57 -2.77 -9.26
CA ASN A 266 -20.92 -2.21 -9.12
C ASN A 266 -21.11 -1.44 -7.80
N LYS A 267 -20.32 -1.73 -6.76
CA LYS A 267 -20.28 -0.94 -5.52
C LYS A 267 -19.52 0.37 -5.67
N GLY A 268 -18.83 0.62 -6.79
CA GLY A 268 -18.11 1.87 -7.08
C GLY A 268 -16.59 1.75 -7.10
N VAL A 269 -16.02 0.59 -6.80
CA VAL A 269 -14.56 0.36 -6.95
C VAL A 269 -14.19 0.50 -8.43
N GLN A 270 -13.13 1.27 -8.73
CA GLN A 270 -12.76 1.52 -10.12
C GLN A 270 -11.89 0.41 -10.71
N ARG A 271 -11.03 -0.23 -9.89
CA ARG A 271 -10.14 -1.32 -10.29
C ARG A 271 -10.12 -2.40 -9.22
N VAL A 272 -10.39 -3.63 -9.60
CA VAL A 272 -10.35 -4.81 -8.72
C VAL A 272 -9.27 -5.76 -9.22
N PHE A 273 -8.43 -6.26 -8.31
CA PHE A 273 -7.47 -7.33 -8.58
C PHE A 273 -7.66 -8.43 -7.53
N LEU A 274 -8.44 -9.45 -7.86
CA LEU A 274 -8.79 -10.55 -6.98
C LEU A 274 -7.78 -11.69 -7.16
N SER A 275 -6.93 -11.91 -6.15
CA SER A 275 -5.91 -12.96 -6.18
C SER A 275 -6.50 -14.32 -5.81
N LEU A 276 -6.18 -15.34 -6.62
CA LEU A 276 -6.69 -16.71 -6.49
C LEU A 276 -5.58 -17.72 -6.10
N GLY A 277 -4.42 -17.23 -5.64
CA GLY A 277 -3.27 -18.07 -5.34
C GLY A 277 -2.69 -18.70 -6.61
N GLU A 278 -2.61 -20.02 -6.64
CA GLU A 278 -2.09 -20.79 -7.79
C GLU A 278 -2.97 -20.67 -9.06
N ASP A 279 -4.26 -20.31 -8.91
CA ASP A 279 -5.17 -20.10 -10.03
C ASP A 279 -5.02 -18.72 -10.72
N GLY A 280 -4.11 -17.88 -10.23
CA GLY A 280 -3.79 -16.59 -10.84
C GLY A 280 -4.59 -15.43 -10.29
N VAL A 281 -5.01 -14.51 -11.16
CA VAL A 281 -5.66 -13.26 -10.81
C VAL A 281 -6.84 -12.98 -11.73
N VAL A 282 -8.01 -12.70 -11.15
CA VAL A 282 -9.14 -12.06 -11.83
C VAL A 282 -9.04 -10.57 -11.59
N PHE A 283 -9.08 -9.78 -12.65
CA PHE A 283 -9.02 -8.32 -12.54
C PHE A 283 -10.03 -7.65 -13.46
N GLY A 284 -10.49 -6.47 -13.08
CA GLY A 284 -11.49 -5.76 -13.86
C GLY A 284 -11.57 -4.28 -13.55
N ASP A 285 -12.10 -3.55 -14.53
CA ASP A 285 -12.51 -2.15 -14.46
C ASP A 285 -13.76 -1.92 -15.32
N SER A 286 -14.11 -0.68 -15.63
CA SER A 286 -15.30 -0.32 -16.48
C SER A 286 -15.25 -0.92 -17.89
N ARG A 287 -14.10 -1.42 -18.37
CA ARG A 287 -13.91 -2.01 -19.70
C ARG A 287 -14.21 -3.50 -19.73
N GLY A 288 -14.23 -4.17 -18.59
CA GLY A 288 -14.51 -5.59 -18.47
C GLY A 288 -13.72 -6.31 -17.39
N ILE A 289 -13.96 -7.62 -17.27
CA ILE A 289 -13.32 -8.49 -16.29
C ILE A 289 -12.53 -9.56 -17.02
N PHE A 290 -11.28 -9.69 -16.63
CA PHE A 290 -10.28 -10.55 -17.28
C PHE A 290 -9.65 -11.49 -16.26
N LYS A 291 -8.93 -12.51 -16.75
CA LYS A 291 -8.15 -13.45 -15.94
C LYS A 291 -6.76 -13.63 -16.54
N ILE A 292 -5.78 -13.76 -15.65
CA ILE A 292 -4.44 -14.24 -15.99
C ILE A 292 -4.14 -15.43 -15.07
N ASP A 293 -3.71 -16.55 -15.68
CA ASP A 293 -3.30 -17.74 -14.95
C ASP A 293 -1.94 -17.52 -14.28
N MET A 294 -1.73 -18.10 -13.09
CA MET A 294 -0.44 -18.04 -12.42
C MET A 294 0.49 -19.09 -13.02
N PRO A 295 1.62 -18.69 -13.61
CA PRO A 295 2.65 -19.64 -13.98
C PRO A 295 3.22 -20.35 -12.75
N LYS A 296 3.75 -21.57 -12.93
CA LYS A 296 4.35 -22.31 -11.82
C LYS A 296 5.50 -21.52 -11.19
N VAL A 297 5.40 -21.28 -9.89
CA VAL A 297 6.42 -20.60 -9.08
C VAL A 297 6.85 -21.51 -7.95
N TYR A 298 8.15 -21.57 -7.70
CA TYR A 298 8.67 -22.26 -6.51
C TYR A 298 8.42 -21.39 -5.28
N VAL A 299 7.60 -21.89 -4.35
CA VAL A 299 7.23 -21.20 -3.13
C VAL A 299 8.15 -21.59 -1.99
N VAL A 300 8.90 -20.63 -1.45
CA VAL A 300 9.73 -20.77 -0.26
C VAL A 300 8.98 -20.25 0.96
N ASN A 301 8.34 -19.08 0.83
CA ASN A 301 7.54 -18.44 1.87
C ASN A 301 6.39 -17.69 1.21
N ALA A 302 5.17 -17.91 1.68
CA ALA A 302 3.98 -17.24 1.14
C ALA A 302 3.72 -15.84 1.75
N THR A 303 4.38 -15.54 2.89
CA THR A 303 4.20 -14.28 3.60
C THR A 303 4.77 -13.11 2.78
N GLY A 304 4.03 -12.01 2.71
CA GLY A 304 4.45 -10.80 2.00
C GLY A 304 4.19 -10.79 0.49
N ALA A 305 3.74 -11.92 -0.11
CA ALA A 305 3.41 -11.96 -1.53
C ALA A 305 2.24 -11.02 -1.89
N GLY A 306 1.24 -10.89 -1.03
CA GLY A 306 0.15 -9.94 -1.16
C GLY A 306 0.62 -8.48 -1.14
N ASP A 307 1.53 -8.16 -0.23
CA ASP A 307 2.10 -6.83 -0.07
C ASP A 307 2.95 -6.44 -1.30
N ALA A 308 3.77 -7.39 -1.80
CA ALA A 308 4.55 -7.23 -3.02
C ALA A 308 3.65 -7.06 -4.26
N PHE A 309 2.55 -7.80 -4.33
CA PHE A 309 1.56 -7.67 -5.41
C PHE A 309 0.94 -6.27 -5.40
N LEU A 310 0.47 -5.78 -4.25
CA LEU A 310 -0.12 -4.44 -4.16
C LEU A 310 0.91 -3.35 -4.46
N ALA A 311 2.16 -3.48 -3.98
CA ALA A 311 3.24 -2.57 -4.34
C ALA A 311 3.49 -2.55 -5.87
N GLY A 312 3.45 -3.71 -6.53
CA GLY A 312 3.52 -3.82 -7.99
C GLY A 312 2.37 -3.11 -8.69
N LEU A 313 1.14 -3.20 -8.19
CA LEU A 313 -0.02 -2.48 -8.72
C LEU A 313 0.15 -0.96 -8.59
N VAL A 314 0.60 -0.48 -7.43
CA VAL A 314 0.85 0.95 -7.19
C VAL A 314 1.95 1.47 -8.11
N PHE A 315 3.09 0.74 -8.21
CA PHE A 315 4.16 1.08 -9.14
C PHE A 315 3.65 1.18 -10.58
N SER A 316 2.86 0.20 -11.03
CA SER A 316 2.29 0.18 -12.37
C SER A 316 1.33 1.35 -12.61
N TYR A 317 0.52 1.70 -11.62
CA TYR A 317 -0.43 2.81 -11.70
C TYR A 317 0.27 4.15 -11.87
N ILE A 318 1.30 4.43 -11.07
CA ILE A 318 2.04 5.70 -11.14
C ILE A 318 2.88 5.84 -12.41
N ASN A 319 3.11 4.74 -13.14
CA ASN A 319 3.81 4.67 -14.41
C ASN A 319 2.88 4.43 -15.61
N ASP A 320 1.56 4.65 -15.44
CA ASP A 320 0.54 4.60 -16.49
C ASP A 320 0.44 3.26 -17.25
N TYR A 321 0.71 2.13 -16.57
CA TYR A 321 0.55 0.80 -17.16
C TYR A 321 -0.93 0.48 -17.40
N SER A 322 -1.21 -0.29 -18.46
CA SER A 322 -2.55 -0.86 -18.66
C SER A 322 -2.94 -1.82 -17.53
N MET A 323 -4.22 -2.10 -17.36
CA MET A 323 -4.71 -3.05 -16.34
C MET A 323 -4.03 -4.42 -16.44
N GLU A 324 -3.91 -4.94 -17.67
CA GLU A 324 -3.26 -6.24 -17.91
C GLU A 324 -1.77 -6.18 -17.58
N ALA A 325 -1.06 -5.14 -18.03
CA ALA A 325 0.36 -4.96 -17.70
C ALA A 325 0.57 -4.79 -16.19
N SER A 326 -0.35 -4.09 -15.50
CA SER A 326 -0.32 -3.95 -14.03
C SER A 326 -0.47 -5.30 -13.32
N ALA A 327 -1.43 -6.13 -13.76
CA ALA A 327 -1.62 -7.46 -13.20
C ALA A 327 -0.36 -8.34 -13.41
N LYS A 328 0.21 -8.35 -14.61
CA LYS A 328 1.41 -9.11 -14.95
C LYS A 328 2.63 -8.67 -14.13
N PHE A 329 2.87 -7.36 -14.01
CA PHE A 329 3.95 -6.81 -13.20
C PHE A 329 3.78 -7.15 -11.71
N ALA A 330 2.56 -7.00 -11.17
CA ALA A 330 2.25 -7.34 -9.79
C ALA A 330 2.41 -8.84 -9.50
N MET A 331 2.00 -9.72 -10.43
CA MET A 331 2.23 -11.17 -10.32
C MET A 331 3.72 -11.51 -10.28
N ALA A 332 4.54 -10.87 -11.10
CA ALA A 332 5.99 -11.08 -11.10
C ALA A 332 6.63 -10.57 -9.80
N ALA A 333 6.19 -9.43 -9.26
CA ALA A 333 6.63 -8.93 -7.95
C ALA A 333 6.27 -9.92 -6.82
N ALA A 334 5.03 -10.43 -6.81
CA ALA A 334 4.60 -11.47 -5.88
C ALA A 334 5.43 -12.75 -6.01
N ALA A 335 5.78 -13.18 -7.23
CA ALA A 335 6.62 -14.36 -7.48
C ALA A 335 8.04 -14.21 -6.92
N ILE A 336 8.62 -13.00 -6.95
CA ILE A 336 9.91 -12.69 -6.31
C ILE A 336 9.78 -12.84 -4.79
N ALA A 337 8.71 -12.32 -4.19
CA ALA A 337 8.46 -12.47 -2.75
C ALA A 337 8.29 -13.94 -2.36
N LEU A 338 7.46 -14.69 -3.08
CA LEU A 338 7.24 -16.13 -2.86
C LEU A 338 8.52 -16.97 -2.89
N SER A 339 9.51 -16.57 -3.70
CA SER A 339 10.80 -17.26 -3.86
C SER A 339 11.85 -16.83 -2.83
N SER A 340 11.50 -15.93 -1.89
CA SER A 340 12.38 -15.45 -0.83
C SER A 340 12.12 -16.20 0.49
N LYS A 341 13.15 -16.35 1.33
CA LYS A 341 12.99 -16.78 2.73
C LYS A 341 12.42 -15.67 3.60
N ASP A 342 12.78 -14.43 3.28
CA ASP A 342 12.33 -13.23 4.00
C ASP A 342 10.99 -12.76 3.46
N THR A 343 10.17 -12.15 4.30
CA THR A 343 8.88 -11.54 3.94
C THR A 343 9.02 -10.52 2.81
N ILE A 344 10.12 -9.79 2.79
CA ILE A 344 10.47 -8.84 1.71
C ILE A 344 11.79 -9.26 1.09
N SER A 345 11.75 -9.50 -0.20
CA SER A 345 12.94 -9.90 -0.96
C SER A 345 13.87 -8.71 -1.22
N ASN A 346 15.16 -8.86 -0.91
CA ASN A 346 16.18 -7.88 -1.31
C ASN A 346 16.39 -7.81 -2.84
N LYS A 347 15.82 -8.77 -3.58
CA LYS A 347 15.82 -8.80 -5.05
C LYS A 347 14.65 -8.02 -5.66
N MET A 348 13.81 -7.34 -4.86
CA MET A 348 12.70 -6.54 -5.35
C MET A 348 13.23 -5.26 -6.02
N THR A 349 13.52 -5.35 -7.31
CA THR A 349 13.94 -4.24 -8.17
C THR A 349 13.17 -4.26 -9.48
N ILE A 350 13.00 -3.10 -10.12
CA ILE A 350 12.29 -2.99 -11.41
C ILE A 350 12.87 -3.97 -12.43
N GLN A 351 14.21 -4.06 -12.52
CA GLN A 351 14.88 -4.96 -13.44
C GLN A 351 14.55 -6.43 -13.17
N ASN A 352 14.61 -6.85 -11.91
CA ASN A 352 14.32 -8.23 -11.53
C ASN A 352 12.84 -8.58 -11.73
N VAL A 353 11.91 -7.64 -11.44
CA VAL A 353 10.48 -7.87 -11.70
C VAL A 353 10.22 -8.03 -13.19
N ASN A 354 10.81 -7.20 -14.04
CA ASN A 354 10.69 -7.33 -15.50
C ASN A 354 11.31 -8.63 -16.02
N THR A 355 12.47 -9.03 -15.49
CA THR A 355 13.10 -10.32 -15.84
C THR A 355 12.20 -11.48 -15.42
N LYS A 356 11.66 -11.42 -14.20
CA LYS A 356 10.74 -12.44 -13.68
C LYS A 356 9.46 -12.54 -14.51
N ALA A 357 8.88 -11.41 -14.92
CA ALA A 357 7.72 -11.39 -15.80
C ALA A 357 8.01 -12.12 -17.15
N LYS A 358 9.19 -11.90 -17.74
CA LYS A 358 9.62 -12.62 -18.96
C LYS A 358 9.79 -14.12 -18.71
N GLU A 359 10.47 -14.52 -17.62
CA GLU A 359 10.65 -15.93 -17.25
C GLU A 359 9.30 -16.65 -17.06
N MET A 360 8.30 -15.93 -16.55
CA MET A 360 6.94 -16.43 -16.34
C MET A 360 6.07 -16.39 -17.59
N GLY A 361 6.57 -15.90 -18.74
CA GLY A 361 5.78 -15.78 -19.97
C GLY A 361 4.66 -14.75 -19.88
N LEU A 362 4.79 -13.76 -19.00
CA LEU A 362 3.80 -12.70 -18.79
C LEU A 362 4.06 -11.44 -19.65
N CYS A 363 5.10 -11.44 -20.47
CA CYS A 363 5.45 -10.31 -21.37
C CYS A 363 4.91 -10.53 -22.78
#